data_82dd89df39fdb626953c520e91f0e8e6
#
_entry.id   82dd89df39fdb626953c520e91f0e8e6
#
_cell.length_a   1.000
_cell.length_b   1.000
_cell.length_c   1.000
_cell.angle_alpha   90.00
_cell.angle_beta   90.00
_cell.angle_gamma   90.00
#
_symmetry.space_group_name_H-M   'P 1'
#
loop_
_entity.id
_entity.type
_entity.pdbx_description
1 polymer ?
#
loop_
_entity_poly.entity_id
_entity_poly.type
_entity_poly.pdbx_seq_one_letter_code
_entity_poly.pdbx_strand_id
1 'polypeptide(L)'
;KHFFYYYLYILKLKSNKMRKYIYPLIIFLFASKAFSHTSHYEGLKKIEMDVVRNGEVIGYTNYYFEKEDDIMTVKNYTKFKVKLMGVTVFSILSEATEKYENDNLIYFKSNTFQNNKEKYVNLNYDKSLKKFIIDGSSYKGEASLDCIIGNWWNHKIFTSSKQISPLSGSIKEQIVTFIGKEKININNKEYLTEHFKLKSKNQNLPDDKKLNF
;
A
#
# COMPACT_ATOMS: atom_id res chain seq x y z
N LYS A 1 28.64 -22.21 -3.06
CA LYS A 1 30.08 -22.64 -3.03
C LYS A 1 30.97 -21.81 -3.97
N HIS A 2 30.49 -21.29 -5.11
CA HIS A 2 31.30 -20.51 -6.05
C HIS A 2 31.63 -19.08 -5.59
N PHE A 3 30.82 -18.44 -4.77
CA PHE A 3 31.05 -17.08 -4.24
C PHE A 3 32.25 -16.99 -3.28
N PHE A 4 32.50 -18.04 -2.52
CA PHE A 4 33.63 -18.07 -1.55
C PHE A 4 35.00 -18.21 -2.25
N TYR A 5 35.04 -18.87 -3.42
CA TYR A 5 36.28 -19.02 -4.18
C TYR A 5 36.75 -17.71 -4.86
N TYR A 6 35.80 -16.88 -5.32
CA TYR A 6 36.11 -15.55 -5.89
C TYR A 6 36.67 -14.59 -4.84
N TYR A 7 36.14 -14.62 -3.62
CA TYR A 7 36.63 -13.78 -2.53
C TYR A 7 38.06 -14.11 -2.11
N LEU A 8 38.43 -15.39 -2.09
CA LEU A 8 39.77 -15.87 -1.79
C LEU A 8 40.78 -15.55 -2.93
N TYR A 9 40.34 -15.48 -4.18
CA TYR A 9 41.19 -15.12 -5.33
C TYR A 9 41.56 -13.63 -5.31
N ILE A 10 40.61 -12.75 -4.93
CA ILE A 10 40.87 -11.31 -4.80
C ILE A 10 41.85 -11.01 -3.65
N LEU A 11 41.83 -11.80 -2.57
CA LEU A 11 42.78 -11.65 -1.46
C LEU A 11 44.24 -12.08 -1.81
N LYS A 12 44.42 -12.87 -2.84
CA LYS A 12 45.76 -13.32 -3.31
C LYS A 12 46.48 -12.36 -4.25
N LEU A 13 45.81 -11.29 -4.69
CA LEU A 13 46.48 -10.26 -5.54
C LEU A 13 47.42 -9.41 -4.70
N LYS A 14 48.70 -9.74 -4.77
CA LYS A 14 49.84 -9.21 -3.98
C LYS A 14 50.30 -7.79 -4.37
N SER A 15 49.62 -7.07 -5.25
CA SER A 15 50.01 -5.74 -5.70
C SER A 15 49.13 -4.65 -5.06
N ASN A 16 49.75 -3.89 -4.13
CA ASN A 16 49.11 -2.75 -3.44
C ASN A 16 48.60 -1.63 -4.39
N LYS A 17 49.10 -1.54 -5.61
CA LYS A 17 48.66 -0.56 -6.60
C LYS A 17 47.31 -0.90 -7.21
N MET A 18 47.03 -2.16 -7.52
CA MET A 18 45.73 -2.58 -8.07
C MET A 18 44.58 -2.57 -7.02
N ARG A 19 44.88 -2.81 -5.76
CA ARG A 19 43.90 -2.75 -4.67
C ARG A 19 43.16 -1.42 -4.56
N LYS A 20 43.87 -0.29 -4.79
CA LYS A 20 43.28 1.05 -4.73
C LYS A 20 42.20 1.31 -5.78
N TYR A 21 42.19 0.57 -6.89
CA TYR A 21 41.19 0.72 -7.96
C TYR A 21 40.08 -0.34 -7.91
N ILE A 22 40.34 -1.48 -7.28
CA ILE A 22 39.36 -2.57 -7.16
C ILE A 22 38.30 -2.26 -6.12
N TYR A 23 38.64 -1.62 -5.00
CA TYR A 23 37.68 -1.23 -3.97
C TYR A 23 36.62 -0.24 -4.45
N PRO A 24 36.91 0.87 -5.13
CA PRO A 24 35.94 1.75 -5.68
C PRO A 24 35.07 1.11 -6.78
N LEU A 25 35.64 0.18 -7.58
CA LEU A 25 34.91 -0.56 -8.60
C LEU A 25 33.90 -1.52 -7.97
N ILE A 26 34.27 -2.19 -6.89
CA ILE A 26 33.34 -3.08 -6.15
C ILE A 26 32.21 -2.28 -5.49
N ILE A 27 32.52 -1.11 -4.90
CA ILE A 27 31.49 -0.22 -4.31
C ILE A 27 30.54 0.29 -5.41
N PHE A 28 31.04 0.56 -6.61
CA PHE A 28 30.20 1.01 -7.73
C PHE A 28 29.28 -0.10 -8.26
N LEU A 29 29.69 -1.36 -8.20
CA LEU A 29 28.86 -2.51 -8.60
C LEU A 29 27.77 -2.84 -7.58
N PHE A 30 27.92 -2.41 -6.32
CA PHE A 30 26.91 -2.57 -5.27
C PHE A 30 26.01 -1.34 -5.09
N ALA A 31 26.20 -0.27 -5.87
CA ALA A 31 25.22 0.78 -6.02
C ALA A 31 24.02 0.23 -6.85
N SER A 32 23.36 -0.80 -6.31
CA SER A 32 22.07 -1.23 -6.78
C SER A 32 21.14 -0.01 -6.71
N LYS A 33 20.63 0.42 -7.85
CA LYS A 33 19.57 1.40 -7.90
C LYS A 33 18.48 0.89 -6.96
N ALA A 34 18.24 1.59 -5.87
CA ALA A 34 17.03 1.42 -5.10
C ALA A 34 15.90 1.79 -6.06
N PHE A 35 15.26 0.80 -6.68
CA PHE A 35 14.08 1.02 -7.49
C PHE A 35 13.02 1.59 -6.55
N SER A 36 12.58 2.80 -6.86
CA SER A 36 11.46 3.41 -6.18
C SER A 36 10.24 2.50 -6.31
N HIS A 37 9.49 2.29 -5.22
CA HIS A 37 8.29 1.46 -5.23
C HIS A 37 7.23 1.96 -6.20
N THR A 38 7.16 3.27 -6.47
CA THR A 38 6.24 3.85 -7.46
C THR A 38 6.64 3.48 -8.89
N SER A 39 7.88 3.05 -9.14
CA SER A 39 8.29 2.60 -10.48
C SER A 39 7.48 1.40 -10.99
N HIS A 40 6.90 0.58 -10.10
CA HIS A 40 5.98 -0.48 -10.49
C HIS A 40 4.66 0.03 -11.09
N TYR A 41 4.29 1.26 -10.81
CA TYR A 41 3.08 1.91 -11.29
C TYR A 41 3.36 2.94 -12.39
N GLU A 42 4.63 3.10 -12.82
CA GLU A 42 5.01 3.93 -13.96
C GLU A 42 4.36 3.40 -15.23
N GLY A 43 3.55 4.23 -15.88
CA GLY A 43 2.77 3.86 -17.06
C GLY A 43 1.39 3.26 -16.76
N LEU A 44 1.08 2.88 -15.51
CA LEU A 44 -0.27 2.50 -15.12
C LEU A 44 -1.14 3.74 -14.99
N LYS A 45 -2.23 3.80 -15.77
CA LYS A 45 -3.18 4.93 -15.72
C LYS A 45 -4.37 4.67 -14.82
N LYS A 46 -4.77 3.41 -14.69
CA LYS A 46 -5.93 3.02 -13.87
C LYS A 46 -5.87 1.57 -13.42
N ILE A 47 -6.51 1.31 -12.28
CA ILE A 47 -6.90 -0.03 -11.81
C ILE A 47 -8.40 0.02 -11.56
N GLU A 48 -9.15 -0.87 -12.21
CA GLU A 48 -10.59 -1.01 -12.04
C GLU A 48 -10.88 -2.35 -11.39
N MET A 49 -11.59 -2.34 -10.28
CA MET A 49 -11.91 -3.55 -9.51
C MET A 49 -13.40 -3.59 -9.18
N ASP A 50 -14.00 -4.75 -9.40
CA ASP A 50 -15.36 -5.04 -8.93
C ASP A 50 -15.32 -5.40 -7.43
N VAL A 51 -16.30 -4.90 -6.69
CA VAL A 51 -16.58 -5.38 -5.34
C VAL A 51 -17.57 -6.52 -5.43
N VAL A 52 -17.11 -7.73 -5.10
CA VAL A 52 -17.92 -8.94 -5.24
C VAL A 52 -18.31 -9.47 -3.86
N ARG A 53 -19.57 -9.90 -3.68
CA ARG A 53 -20.06 -10.57 -2.50
C ARG A 53 -20.93 -11.75 -2.88
N ASN A 54 -20.60 -12.94 -2.38
CA ASN A 54 -21.31 -14.20 -2.69
C ASN A 54 -21.46 -14.46 -4.20
N GLY A 55 -20.43 -14.11 -4.99
CA GLY A 55 -20.43 -14.27 -6.44
C GLY A 55 -21.15 -13.17 -7.23
N GLU A 56 -21.76 -12.20 -6.57
CA GLU A 56 -22.44 -11.08 -7.22
C GLU A 56 -21.64 -9.79 -7.12
N VAL A 57 -21.57 -9.02 -8.21
CA VAL A 57 -20.95 -7.69 -8.22
C VAL A 57 -21.92 -6.72 -7.52
N ILE A 58 -21.46 -6.15 -6.40
CA ILE A 58 -22.25 -5.20 -5.59
C ILE A 58 -21.79 -3.75 -5.76
N GLY A 59 -20.73 -3.51 -6.52
CA GLY A 59 -20.17 -2.20 -6.80
C GLY A 59 -18.75 -2.29 -7.32
N TYR A 60 -18.01 -1.19 -7.18
CA TYR A 60 -16.64 -1.05 -7.70
C TYR A 60 -15.76 -0.22 -6.78
N THR A 61 -14.44 -0.35 -6.96
CA THR A 61 -13.42 0.57 -6.49
C THR A 61 -12.38 0.77 -7.57
N ASN A 62 -12.20 2.01 -8.01
CA ASN A 62 -11.34 2.37 -9.13
C ASN A 62 -10.27 3.33 -8.68
N TYR A 63 -9.04 3.15 -9.17
CA TYR A 63 -7.90 4.01 -8.91
C TYR A 63 -7.39 4.58 -10.23
N TYR A 64 -7.10 5.88 -10.25
CA TYR A 64 -6.55 6.60 -11.39
C TYR A 64 -5.23 7.23 -10.98
N PHE A 65 -4.20 7.03 -11.80
CA PHE A 65 -2.83 7.43 -11.51
C PHE A 65 -2.42 8.54 -12.46
N GLU A 66 -1.94 9.65 -11.91
CA GLU A 66 -1.40 10.78 -12.63
C GLU A 66 -0.01 11.07 -12.04
N LYS A 67 1.01 11.24 -12.90
CA LYS A 67 2.36 11.61 -12.49
C LYS A 67 2.72 12.93 -13.14
N GLU A 68 3.06 13.91 -12.31
CA GLU A 68 3.57 15.21 -12.71
C GLU A 68 4.89 15.42 -11.98
N ASP A 69 5.99 15.50 -12.71
CA ASP A 69 7.35 15.56 -12.16
C ASP A 69 7.62 14.43 -11.14
N ASP A 70 7.95 14.79 -9.92
CA ASP A 70 8.25 13.84 -8.82
C ASP A 70 7.01 13.49 -7.98
N ILE A 71 5.83 14.03 -8.32
CA ILE A 71 4.58 13.81 -7.60
C ILE A 71 3.71 12.81 -8.36
N MET A 72 3.39 11.70 -7.69
CA MET A 72 2.34 10.78 -8.13
C MET A 72 1.05 11.09 -7.36
N THR A 73 -0.01 11.37 -8.09
CA THR A 73 -1.36 11.56 -7.57
C THR A 73 -2.20 10.33 -7.89
N VAL A 74 -2.85 9.78 -6.86
CA VAL A 74 -3.79 8.65 -7.01
C VAL A 74 -5.17 9.11 -6.58
N LYS A 75 -6.14 9.05 -7.49
CA LYS A 75 -7.55 9.33 -7.22
C LYS A 75 -8.30 8.01 -7.11
N ASN A 76 -9.07 7.85 -6.04
CA ASN A 76 -9.91 6.66 -5.81
C ASN A 76 -11.38 7.03 -5.79
N TYR A 77 -12.19 6.20 -6.45
CA TYR A 77 -13.64 6.25 -6.43
C TYR A 77 -14.17 4.88 -6.06
N THR A 78 -14.89 4.82 -4.93
CA THR A 78 -15.46 3.57 -4.42
C THR A 78 -16.97 3.73 -4.24
N LYS A 79 -17.74 2.79 -4.80
CA LYS A 79 -19.19 2.76 -4.64
C LYS A 79 -19.68 1.32 -4.60
N PHE A 80 -20.33 0.95 -3.49
CA PHE A 80 -21.00 -0.34 -3.43
C PHE A 80 -22.16 -0.32 -2.41
N LYS A 81 -23.08 -1.28 -2.57
CA LYS A 81 -24.25 -1.45 -1.70
C LYS A 81 -24.47 -2.92 -1.41
N VAL A 82 -24.62 -3.25 -0.13
CA VAL A 82 -25.02 -4.58 0.32
C VAL A 82 -26.52 -4.56 0.57
N LYS A 83 -27.26 -5.47 -0.08
CA LYS A 83 -28.69 -5.65 0.13
C LYS A 83 -28.96 -6.97 0.85
N LEU A 84 -29.95 -6.97 1.72
CA LEU A 84 -30.51 -8.16 2.34
C LEU A 84 -32.04 -8.14 2.12
N MET A 85 -32.60 -9.15 1.48
CA MET A 85 -34.02 -9.21 1.12
C MET A 85 -34.53 -7.93 0.41
N GLY A 86 -33.71 -7.39 -0.52
CA GLY A 86 -34.04 -6.19 -1.28
C GLY A 86 -33.77 -4.84 -0.55
N VAL A 87 -33.52 -4.88 0.76
CA VAL A 87 -33.26 -3.68 1.57
C VAL A 87 -31.77 -3.41 1.64
N THR A 88 -31.34 -2.17 1.40
CA THR A 88 -29.94 -1.77 1.56
C THR A 88 -29.58 -1.73 3.05
N VAL A 89 -28.71 -2.64 3.49
CA VAL A 89 -28.23 -2.73 4.88
C VAL A 89 -26.87 -2.08 5.08
N PHE A 90 -26.10 -1.91 4.00
CA PHE A 90 -24.82 -1.22 4.03
C PHE A 90 -24.52 -0.56 2.69
N SER A 91 -23.95 0.64 2.72
CA SER A 91 -23.54 1.35 1.50
C SER A 91 -22.29 2.19 1.76
N ILE A 92 -21.45 2.27 0.74
CA ILE A 92 -20.29 3.16 0.67
C ILE A 92 -20.38 3.95 -0.64
N LEU A 93 -20.14 5.24 -0.53
CA LEU A 93 -19.78 6.14 -1.62
C LEU A 93 -18.59 6.96 -1.12
N SER A 94 -17.43 6.81 -1.73
CA SER A 94 -16.19 7.44 -1.28
C SER A 94 -15.38 7.95 -2.45
N GLU A 95 -14.81 9.13 -2.26
CA GLU A 95 -13.80 9.72 -3.13
C GLU A 95 -12.57 10.03 -2.29
N ALA A 96 -11.39 9.70 -2.82
CA ALA A 96 -10.13 9.98 -2.15
C ALA A 96 -9.04 10.42 -3.13
N THR A 97 -8.09 11.19 -2.61
CA THR A 97 -6.88 11.62 -3.31
C THR A 97 -5.69 11.39 -2.42
N GLU A 98 -4.69 10.72 -2.96
CA GLU A 98 -3.38 10.49 -2.35
C GLU A 98 -2.31 11.19 -3.17
N LYS A 99 -1.30 11.77 -2.53
CA LYS A 99 -0.10 12.29 -3.21
C LYS A 99 1.15 11.70 -2.61
N TYR A 100 2.04 11.27 -3.47
CA TYR A 100 3.31 10.67 -3.12
C TYR A 100 4.46 11.46 -3.77
N GLU A 101 5.49 11.77 -2.99
CA GLU A 101 6.75 12.33 -3.44
C GLU A 101 7.85 11.30 -3.18
N ASN A 102 8.54 10.83 -4.22
CA ASN A 102 9.58 9.78 -4.09
C ASN A 102 9.12 8.58 -3.24
N ASP A 103 7.93 8.02 -3.55
CA ASP A 103 7.28 6.89 -2.85
C ASP A 103 6.78 7.17 -1.43
N ASN A 104 6.98 8.36 -0.92
CA ASN A 104 6.51 8.72 0.40
C ASN A 104 5.16 9.43 0.30
N LEU A 105 4.19 8.96 1.06
CA LEU A 105 2.90 9.65 1.18
C LEU A 105 3.14 11.04 1.79
N ILE A 106 2.67 12.08 1.09
CA ILE A 106 2.76 13.47 1.58
C ILE A 106 1.40 14.07 1.87
N TYR A 107 0.36 13.53 1.26
CA TYR A 107 -1.01 14.04 1.38
C TYR A 107 -2.03 12.93 1.15
N PHE A 108 -3.10 12.94 1.96
CA PHE A 108 -4.30 12.14 1.74
C PHE A 108 -5.54 12.94 2.12
N LYS A 109 -6.55 12.88 1.27
CA LYS A 109 -7.87 13.43 1.56
C LYS A 109 -8.94 12.48 1.09
N SER A 110 -9.97 12.27 1.91
CA SER A 110 -11.17 11.51 1.51
C SER A 110 -12.45 12.14 2.04
N ASN A 111 -13.51 11.95 1.27
CA ASN A 111 -14.89 12.16 1.70
C ASN A 111 -15.66 10.87 1.44
N THR A 112 -16.38 10.40 2.45
CA THR A 112 -17.10 9.12 2.41
C THR A 112 -18.49 9.26 2.98
N PHE A 113 -19.48 8.76 2.26
CA PHE A 113 -20.84 8.53 2.78
C PHE A 113 -20.98 7.03 3.08
N GLN A 114 -21.01 6.68 4.36
CA GLN A 114 -21.26 5.32 4.83
C GLN A 114 -22.66 5.26 5.49
N ASN A 115 -23.59 4.54 4.89
CA ASN A 115 -24.98 4.48 5.37
C ASN A 115 -25.58 5.88 5.60
N ASN A 116 -25.38 6.80 4.65
CA ASN A 116 -25.79 8.21 4.71
C ASN A 116 -25.12 9.04 5.83
N LYS A 117 -24.12 8.52 6.52
CA LYS A 117 -23.28 9.28 7.45
C LYS A 117 -22.03 9.74 6.76
N GLU A 118 -21.79 11.03 6.81
CA GLU A 118 -20.57 11.62 6.27
C GLU A 118 -19.37 11.31 7.17
N LYS A 119 -18.27 10.93 6.54
CA LYS A 119 -16.97 10.73 7.15
C LYS A 119 -15.91 11.37 6.28
N TYR A 120 -14.83 11.79 6.89
CA TYR A 120 -13.72 12.41 6.17
C TYR A 120 -12.36 12.08 6.77
N VAL A 121 -11.33 12.28 5.98
CA VAL A 121 -9.93 12.29 6.41
C VAL A 121 -9.20 13.38 5.67
N ASN A 122 -8.43 14.20 6.39
CA ASN A 122 -7.40 15.06 5.86
C ASN A 122 -6.09 14.66 6.54
N LEU A 123 -5.07 14.29 5.76
CA LEU A 123 -3.77 13.91 6.26
C LEU A 123 -2.70 14.69 5.50
N ASN A 124 -1.75 15.26 6.22
CA ASN A 124 -0.58 15.89 5.67
C ASN A 124 0.68 15.37 6.34
N TYR A 125 1.76 15.24 5.58
CA TYR A 125 3.08 15.00 6.13
C TYR A 125 3.69 16.29 6.65
N ASP A 126 4.03 16.31 7.94
CA ASP A 126 4.79 17.40 8.56
C ASP A 126 6.29 17.07 8.51
N LYS A 127 7.03 17.85 7.72
CA LYS A 127 8.49 17.68 7.54
C LYS A 127 9.28 17.98 8.82
N SER A 128 8.78 18.88 9.68
CA SER A 128 9.46 19.30 10.92
C SER A 128 9.33 18.24 12.00
N LEU A 129 8.14 17.66 12.14
CA LEU A 129 7.85 16.61 13.12
C LEU A 129 8.21 15.20 12.61
N LYS A 130 8.43 15.05 11.29
CA LYS A 130 8.59 13.75 10.61
C LYS A 130 7.45 12.79 10.93
N LYS A 131 6.22 13.30 10.89
CA LYS A 131 4.99 12.57 11.19
C LYS A 131 3.88 12.93 10.23
N PHE A 132 2.85 12.09 10.19
CA PHE A 132 1.58 12.46 9.60
C PHE A 132 0.73 13.20 10.62
N ILE A 133 0.11 14.30 10.19
CA ILE A 133 -0.93 15.01 10.93
C ILE A 133 -2.27 14.63 10.31
N ILE A 134 -3.16 14.04 11.11
CA ILE A 134 -4.46 13.52 10.69
C ILE A 134 -5.56 14.35 11.33
N ASP A 135 -6.48 14.84 10.50
CA ASP A 135 -7.79 15.36 10.91
C ASP A 135 -8.86 14.50 10.22
N GLY A 136 -9.36 13.51 10.94
CA GLY A 136 -10.36 12.58 10.46
C GLY A 136 -11.58 12.50 11.35
N SER A 137 -12.69 12.01 10.81
CA SER A 137 -13.96 11.90 11.54
C SER A 137 -13.92 10.96 12.75
N SER A 138 -12.94 10.03 12.81
CA SER A 138 -12.81 9.09 13.94
C SER A 138 -11.46 9.20 14.68
N TYR A 139 -10.53 10.01 14.17
CA TYR A 139 -9.22 10.23 14.80
C TYR A 139 -8.65 11.57 14.37
N LYS A 140 -8.18 12.34 15.34
CA LYS A 140 -7.44 13.58 15.16
C LYS A 140 -6.15 13.49 15.96
N GLY A 141 -5.01 13.67 15.30
CA GLY A 141 -3.71 13.57 15.96
C GLY A 141 -2.58 13.20 15.00
N GLU A 142 -1.51 12.67 15.55
CA GLU A 142 -0.29 12.31 14.82
C GLU A 142 -0.23 10.81 14.53
N ALA A 143 0.42 10.45 13.42
CA ALA A 143 0.80 9.08 13.11
C ALA A 143 2.25 9.00 12.64
N SER A 144 2.91 7.89 12.95
CA SER A 144 4.28 7.61 12.49
C SER A 144 4.30 7.28 10.99
N LEU A 145 5.45 7.45 10.36
CA LEU A 145 5.63 7.25 8.91
C LEU A 145 5.57 5.78 8.47
N ASP A 146 5.60 4.83 9.42
CA ASP A 146 5.37 3.41 9.18
C ASP A 146 3.89 3.06 8.94
N CYS A 147 2.99 3.99 9.22
CA CYS A 147 1.58 3.87 8.87
C CYS A 147 1.37 4.07 7.37
N ILE A 148 0.50 3.27 6.78
CA ILE A 148 0.07 3.41 5.39
C ILE A 148 -1.43 3.72 5.32
N ILE A 149 -1.90 4.21 4.18
CA ILE A 149 -3.34 4.25 3.92
C ILE A 149 -3.83 2.83 3.61
N GLY A 150 -4.92 2.42 4.25
CA GLY A 150 -5.55 1.10 4.03
C GLY A 150 -6.29 1.05 2.69
N ASN A 151 -5.55 0.99 1.60
CA ASN A 151 -6.06 0.85 0.23
C ASN A 151 -5.59 -0.47 -0.39
N TRP A 152 -6.15 -0.83 -1.56
CA TRP A 152 -5.90 -2.12 -2.20
C TRP A 152 -4.93 -2.05 -3.38
N TRP A 153 -4.54 -0.87 -3.81
CA TRP A 153 -3.60 -0.73 -4.92
C TRP A 153 -2.14 -0.79 -4.45
N ASN A 154 -1.84 -0.34 -3.23
CA ASN A 154 -0.48 -0.22 -2.72
C ASN A 154 -0.06 -1.48 -1.96
N HIS A 155 0.84 -2.26 -2.55
CA HIS A 155 1.31 -3.51 -1.95
C HIS A 155 2.08 -3.33 -0.61
N LYS A 156 2.47 -2.11 -0.23
CA LYS A 156 3.01 -1.82 1.10
C LYS A 156 2.05 -2.24 2.22
N ILE A 157 0.75 -2.42 1.92
CA ILE A 157 -0.23 -2.94 2.88
C ILE A 157 0.16 -4.33 3.42
N PHE A 158 0.90 -5.13 2.65
CA PHE A 158 1.34 -6.47 3.05
C PHE A 158 2.58 -6.46 3.95
N THR A 159 3.30 -5.35 4.03
CA THR A 159 4.52 -5.21 4.84
C THR A 159 4.36 -4.28 6.05
N SER A 160 3.29 -3.49 6.09
CA SER A 160 3.02 -2.58 7.20
C SER A 160 2.31 -3.26 8.35
N SER A 161 2.70 -2.92 9.59
CA SER A 161 2.02 -3.35 10.82
C SER A 161 0.86 -2.44 11.24
N LYS A 162 0.70 -1.28 10.57
CA LYS A 162 -0.32 -0.29 10.89
C LYS A 162 -0.90 0.33 9.62
N GLN A 163 -2.19 0.54 9.62
CA GLN A 163 -2.86 1.28 8.56
C GLN A 163 -3.77 2.39 9.11
N ILE A 164 -3.87 3.45 8.33
CA ILE A 164 -4.82 4.55 8.54
C ILE A 164 -6.05 4.26 7.70
N SER A 165 -7.22 4.20 8.34
CA SER A 165 -8.48 3.99 7.63
C SER A 165 -8.75 5.12 6.63
N PRO A 166 -8.90 4.83 5.34
CA PRO A 166 -9.21 5.85 4.34
C PRO A 166 -10.59 6.45 4.51
N LEU A 167 -11.47 5.83 5.30
CA LEU A 167 -12.84 6.30 5.51
C LEU A 167 -12.96 7.28 6.66
N SER A 168 -12.09 7.20 7.68
CA SER A 168 -12.32 7.92 8.94
C SER A 168 -11.06 8.37 9.68
N GLY A 169 -9.87 8.05 9.18
CA GLY A 169 -8.59 8.42 9.78
C GLY A 169 -8.14 7.56 10.96
N SER A 170 -8.95 6.61 11.44
CA SER A 170 -8.56 5.76 12.57
C SER A 170 -7.34 4.89 12.24
N ILE A 171 -6.40 4.78 13.18
CA ILE A 171 -5.21 3.94 13.04
C ILE A 171 -5.57 2.53 13.50
N LYS A 172 -5.23 1.54 12.69
CA LYS A 172 -5.47 0.12 12.98
C LYS A 172 -4.17 -0.66 12.90
N GLU A 173 -3.85 -1.39 13.96
CA GLU A 173 -2.76 -2.35 13.94
C GLU A 173 -3.21 -3.66 13.29
N GLN A 174 -2.34 -4.23 12.46
CA GLN A 174 -2.63 -5.43 11.69
C GLN A 174 -1.53 -6.47 11.78
N ILE A 175 -1.92 -7.71 11.52
CA ILE A 175 -1.04 -8.84 11.27
C ILE A 175 -1.31 -9.30 9.85
N VAL A 176 -0.25 -9.38 9.05
CA VAL A 176 -0.30 -9.91 7.69
C VAL A 176 0.37 -11.26 7.68
N THR A 177 -0.28 -12.26 7.11
CA THR A 177 0.23 -13.63 6.99
C THR A 177 0.20 -14.02 5.53
N PHE A 178 1.36 -14.42 5.00
CA PHE A 178 1.41 -15.07 3.69
C PHE A 178 0.84 -16.49 3.80
N ILE A 179 -0.16 -16.80 2.98
CA ILE A 179 -0.83 -18.09 2.98
C ILE A 179 -0.19 -19.03 1.96
N GLY A 180 0.16 -18.52 0.78
CA GLY A 180 0.76 -19.32 -0.28
C GLY A 180 0.61 -18.66 -1.65
N LYS A 181 0.95 -19.43 -2.69
CA LYS A 181 0.70 -19.06 -4.08
C LYS A 181 -0.46 -19.87 -4.62
N GLU A 182 -1.34 -19.23 -5.36
CA GLU A 182 -2.48 -19.86 -5.98
C GLU A 182 -2.70 -19.36 -7.41
N LYS A 183 -3.33 -20.17 -8.22
CA LYS A 183 -3.70 -19.79 -9.57
C LYS A 183 -5.13 -19.32 -9.58
N ILE A 184 -5.35 -18.11 -10.08
CA ILE A 184 -6.68 -17.55 -10.28
C ILE A 184 -6.95 -17.35 -11.76
N ASN A 185 -8.20 -17.48 -12.18
CA ASN A 185 -8.62 -17.26 -13.56
C ASN A 185 -9.43 -15.96 -13.62
N ILE A 186 -8.95 -15.01 -14.43
CA ILE A 186 -9.63 -13.74 -14.67
C ILE A 186 -9.79 -13.59 -16.20
N ASN A 187 -11.03 -13.46 -16.67
CA ASN A 187 -11.34 -13.31 -18.08
C ASN A 187 -10.69 -14.40 -18.97
N ASN A 188 -10.77 -15.67 -18.55
CA ASN A 188 -10.19 -16.84 -19.23
C ASN A 188 -8.65 -16.83 -19.32
N LYS A 189 -7.98 -16.01 -18.52
CA LYS A 189 -6.53 -15.99 -18.39
C LYS A 189 -6.11 -16.38 -16.99
N GLU A 190 -5.20 -17.36 -16.89
CA GLU A 190 -4.66 -17.83 -15.62
C GLU A 190 -3.52 -16.92 -15.14
N TYR A 191 -3.55 -16.57 -13.86
CA TYR A 191 -2.52 -15.79 -13.17
C TYR A 191 -2.05 -16.53 -11.94
N LEU A 192 -0.73 -16.64 -11.76
CA LEU A 192 -0.14 -17.07 -10.49
C LEU A 192 -0.12 -15.87 -9.55
N THR A 193 -0.80 -15.99 -8.42
CA THR A 193 -0.95 -14.91 -7.43
C THR A 193 -0.39 -15.31 -6.07
N GLU A 194 -0.10 -14.33 -5.25
CA GLU A 194 0.27 -14.50 -3.86
C GLU A 194 -0.94 -14.20 -2.97
N HIS A 195 -1.27 -15.14 -2.09
CA HIS A 195 -2.40 -15.04 -1.17
C HIS A 195 -1.92 -14.60 0.20
N PHE A 196 -2.49 -13.51 0.71
CA PHE A 196 -2.22 -12.96 2.02
C PHE A 196 -3.50 -12.88 2.85
N LYS A 197 -3.36 -13.04 4.16
CA LYS A 197 -4.42 -12.82 5.13
C LYS A 197 -4.08 -11.63 6.02
N LEU A 198 -5.00 -10.68 6.09
CA LEU A 198 -4.93 -9.50 6.95
C LEU A 198 -5.88 -9.64 8.13
N LYS A 199 -5.40 -9.42 9.35
CA LYS A 199 -6.22 -9.40 10.56
C LYS A 199 -5.84 -8.24 11.46
N SER A 200 -6.81 -7.72 12.25
CA SER A 200 -6.49 -6.84 13.36
C SER A 200 -5.57 -7.53 14.35
N LYS A 201 -4.55 -6.83 14.83
CA LYS A 201 -3.67 -7.34 15.89
C LYS A 201 -4.45 -7.54 17.19
N ASN A 202 -5.30 -6.58 17.55
CA ASN A 202 -6.22 -6.73 18.70
C ASN A 202 -7.47 -7.50 18.28
N GLN A 203 -7.60 -8.74 18.75
CA GLN A 203 -8.75 -9.62 18.47
C GLN A 203 -9.96 -9.35 19.38
N ASN A 204 -9.81 -8.52 20.44
CA ASN A 204 -10.90 -8.16 21.35
C ASN A 204 -11.72 -6.96 20.89
N LEU A 205 -11.43 -6.41 19.71
CA LEU A 205 -12.22 -5.34 19.11
C LEU A 205 -13.63 -5.86 18.75
N PRO A 206 -14.66 -5.00 18.76
CA PRO A 206 -15.96 -5.31 18.13
C PRO A 206 -15.78 -5.70 16.67
N ASP A 207 -16.61 -6.61 16.16
CA ASP A 207 -16.45 -7.18 14.81
C ASP A 207 -16.53 -6.13 13.70
N ASP A 208 -17.33 -5.09 13.88
CA ASP A 208 -17.45 -3.94 12.96
C ASP A 208 -16.17 -3.07 12.92
N LYS A 209 -15.26 -3.23 13.88
CA LYS A 209 -13.96 -2.54 13.97
C LYS A 209 -12.77 -3.41 13.63
N LYS A 210 -12.94 -4.73 13.51
CA LYS A 210 -11.88 -5.66 13.12
C LYS A 210 -11.55 -5.53 11.64
N LEU A 211 -10.27 -5.76 11.34
CA LEU A 211 -9.81 -6.11 10.00
C LEU A 211 -9.88 -7.63 9.87
N ASN A 212 -10.44 -8.10 8.77
CA ASN A 212 -10.43 -9.52 8.42
C ASN A 212 -10.62 -9.65 6.90
N PHE A 213 -9.52 -9.78 6.19
CA PHE A 213 -9.44 -9.89 4.74
C PHE A 213 -8.55 -11.04 4.32
#